data_cb31bd397f4987fbb32c14f8b0190a1f
#
_entry.id   cb31bd397f4987fbb32c14f8b0190a1f
#
_cell.length_a   1.000
_cell.length_b   1.000
_cell.length_c   1.000
_cell.angle_alpha   90.00
_cell.angle_beta   90.00
_cell.angle_gamma   90.00
#
_symmetry.space_group_name_H-M   'P 1'
#
loop_
_entity.id
_entity.type
_entity.pdbx_description
1 polymer ?
#
loop_
_entity_poly.entity_id
_entity_poly.type
_entity_poly.pdbx_seq_one_letter_code
_entity_poly.pdbx_strand_id
1 'polypeptide(L)'
;MKHLFTKIFLFHLLLIGTVQVTAQNKKSGNPILPGFHADPEVLYSHQTKRYYIYPTSDGFPGWGGSYFKVFSSKNLKTWKEETVILEMGKNVSWANGNACGCCPSGRRSPDGMS
;
A
#
# COMPACT_ATOMS: atom_id res chain seq x y z
N MET A 1 -59.10 14.14 26.34
CA MET A 1 -57.75 13.79 26.85
C MET A 1 -57.06 12.67 26.05
N LYS A 2 -57.75 11.58 25.70
CA LYS A 2 -57.14 10.44 24.97
C LYS A 2 -56.46 10.82 23.64
N HIS A 3 -57.07 11.68 22.85
CA HIS A 3 -56.53 12.09 21.53
C HIS A 3 -55.30 13.02 21.61
N LEU A 4 -55.11 13.72 22.72
CA LEU A 4 -53.96 14.59 22.92
C LEU A 4 -52.68 13.75 23.16
N PHE A 5 -52.78 12.70 23.99
CA PHE A 5 -51.67 11.78 24.25
C PHE A 5 -51.24 11.04 22.99
N THR A 6 -52.17 10.61 22.15
CA THR A 6 -51.83 9.94 20.89
C THR A 6 -51.08 10.84 19.91
N LYS A 7 -51.48 12.12 19.82
CA LYS A 7 -50.79 13.11 18.96
C LYS A 7 -49.37 13.43 19.46
N ILE A 8 -49.20 13.55 20.78
CA ILE A 8 -47.88 13.79 21.38
C ILE A 8 -46.99 12.59 21.18
N PHE A 9 -47.49 11.37 21.31
CA PHE A 9 -46.72 10.15 21.10
C PHE A 9 -46.28 9.99 19.63
N LEU A 10 -47.17 10.29 18.67
CA LEU A 10 -46.81 10.27 17.24
C LEU A 10 -45.76 11.32 16.90
N PHE A 11 -45.83 12.51 17.50
CA PHE A 11 -44.85 13.57 17.27
C PHE A 11 -43.46 13.21 17.80
N HIS A 12 -43.38 12.55 18.95
CA HIS A 12 -42.11 12.05 19.47
C HIS A 12 -41.52 10.90 18.63
N LEU A 13 -42.37 10.05 18.06
CA LEU A 13 -41.94 8.97 17.18
C LEU A 13 -41.35 9.51 15.87
N LEU A 14 -41.85 10.64 15.36
CA LEU A 14 -41.31 11.28 14.16
C LEU A 14 -39.93 11.96 14.39
N LEU A 15 -39.67 12.41 15.62
CA LEU A 15 -38.39 13.06 15.97
C LEU A 15 -37.22 12.08 16.10
N ILE A 16 -37.48 10.80 16.31
CA ILE A 16 -36.43 9.77 16.48
C ILE A 16 -35.90 9.29 15.13
N GLY A 17 -36.59 9.62 14.00
CA GLY A 17 -36.30 9.10 12.67
C GLY A 17 -35.14 9.75 11.90
N THR A 18 -34.44 10.75 12.45
CA THR A 18 -33.41 11.48 11.67
C THR A 18 -32.02 11.42 12.27
N VAL A 19 -31.61 10.27 12.81
CA VAL A 19 -30.20 10.02 13.01
C VAL A 19 -29.59 9.69 11.64
N GLN A 20 -29.16 10.71 10.94
CA GLN A 20 -28.33 10.55 9.75
C GLN A 20 -26.99 9.95 10.19
N VAL A 21 -26.84 8.66 10.03
CA VAL A 21 -25.52 8.02 10.11
C VAL A 21 -24.76 8.48 8.88
N THR A 22 -24.06 9.58 8.98
CA THR A 22 -23.04 9.96 8.03
C THR A 22 -21.91 8.93 8.17
N ALA A 23 -21.91 7.92 7.31
CA ALA A 23 -20.75 7.09 7.08
C ALA A 23 -19.63 8.02 6.65
N GLN A 24 -18.72 8.34 7.56
CA GLN A 24 -17.51 9.06 7.19
C GLN A 24 -16.74 8.16 6.23
N ASN A 25 -16.75 8.49 4.95
CA ASN A 25 -15.79 8.01 3.98
C ASN A 25 -14.40 8.47 4.43
N LYS A 26 -13.83 7.80 5.42
CA LYS A 26 -12.42 7.89 5.71
C LYS A 26 -11.75 7.42 4.43
N LYS A 27 -11.17 8.34 3.66
CA LYS A 27 -10.31 7.96 2.54
C LYS A 27 -9.31 6.95 3.08
N SER A 28 -9.41 5.73 2.62
CA SER A 28 -8.37 4.72 2.83
C SER A 28 -7.07 5.35 2.39
N GLY A 29 -6.03 5.28 3.22
CA GLY A 29 -4.69 5.75 2.84
C GLY A 29 -4.02 4.85 1.79
N ASN A 30 -4.75 3.89 1.23
CA ASN A 30 -4.29 2.99 0.18
C ASN A 30 -4.67 3.51 -1.21
N PRO A 31 -3.79 3.32 -2.21
CA PRO A 31 -2.42 2.82 -2.08
C PRO A 31 -1.51 3.83 -1.37
N ILE A 32 -0.60 3.38 -0.53
CA ILE A 32 0.34 4.23 0.21
C ILE A 32 1.51 4.72 -0.65
N LEU A 33 1.81 3.99 -1.72
CA LEU A 33 2.83 4.34 -2.71
C LEU A 33 2.18 4.47 -4.10
N PRO A 34 2.60 5.41 -4.93
CA PRO A 34 2.16 5.50 -6.31
C PRO A 34 2.84 4.43 -7.17
N GLY A 35 2.12 3.90 -8.17
CA GLY A 35 2.65 2.90 -9.10
C GLY A 35 2.33 1.47 -8.69
N PHE A 36 3.06 0.53 -9.30
CA PHE A 36 2.92 -0.90 -9.08
C PHE A 36 4.09 -1.41 -8.25
N HIS A 37 3.77 -2.01 -7.13
CA HIS A 37 4.75 -2.52 -6.17
C HIS A 37 4.22 -3.80 -5.55
N ALA A 38 5.09 -4.79 -5.37
CA ALA A 38 4.79 -6.02 -4.65
C ALA A 38 5.84 -6.27 -3.56
N ASP A 39 5.58 -7.26 -2.74
CA ASP A 39 6.49 -7.83 -1.75
C ASP A 39 7.29 -6.79 -0.94
N PRO A 40 6.62 -5.80 -0.33
CA PRO A 40 7.30 -4.74 0.37
C PRO A 40 7.88 -5.23 1.70
N GLU A 41 9.16 -5.00 1.92
CA GLU A 41 9.79 -5.09 3.23
C GLU A 41 9.77 -3.73 3.91
N VAL A 42 9.38 -3.70 5.17
CA VAL A 42 9.32 -2.46 5.96
C VAL A 42 10.20 -2.57 7.19
N LEU A 43 11.05 -1.58 7.40
CA LEU A 43 11.85 -1.49 8.63
C LEU A 43 11.84 -0.07 9.22
N TYR A 44 12.03 0.00 10.53
CA TYR A 44 12.19 1.24 11.26
C TYR A 44 13.66 1.47 11.64
N SER A 45 14.19 2.62 11.25
CA SER A 45 15.53 3.03 11.63
C SER A 45 15.50 3.89 12.90
N HIS A 46 16.08 3.39 13.96
CA HIS A 46 16.25 4.14 15.22
C HIS A 46 17.19 5.34 15.04
N GLN A 47 18.13 5.27 14.12
CA GLN A 47 19.08 6.34 13.84
C GLN A 47 18.41 7.53 13.16
N THR A 48 17.61 7.29 12.11
CA THR A 48 16.95 8.36 11.35
C THR A 48 15.55 8.69 11.86
N LYS A 49 15.00 7.88 12.79
CA LYS A 49 13.62 7.98 13.29
C LYS A 49 12.59 7.93 12.17
N ARG A 50 12.83 7.07 11.17
CA ARG A 50 11.99 6.88 9.98
C ARG A 50 11.70 5.41 9.71
N TYR A 51 10.55 5.19 9.09
CA TYR A 51 10.21 3.94 8.45
C TYR A 51 10.72 3.97 7.00
N TYR A 52 11.19 2.84 6.52
CA TYR A 52 11.66 2.63 5.15
C TYR A 52 10.90 1.45 4.56
N ILE A 53 10.45 1.61 3.30
CA ILE A 53 9.83 0.54 2.51
C ILE A 53 10.74 0.25 1.32
N TYR A 54 10.99 -1.04 1.09
CA TYR A 54 11.77 -1.59 0.00
C TYR A 54 10.87 -2.51 -0.84
N PRO A 55 10.07 -1.96 -1.75
CA PRO A 55 9.21 -2.75 -2.61
C PRO A 55 9.95 -3.21 -3.86
N THR A 56 9.37 -4.19 -4.55
CA THR A 56 9.76 -4.49 -5.93
C THR A 56 9.36 -3.34 -6.87
N SER A 57 9.97 -3.31 -8.05
CA SER A 57 9.56 -2.42 -9.14
C SER A 57 8.79 -3.22 -10.18
N ASP A 58 7.47 -3.04 -10.20
CA ASP A 58 6.55 -3.79 -11.05
C ASP A 58 5.92 -2.91 -12.12
N GLY A 59 5.04 -3.50 -12.95
CA GLY A 59 4.33 -2.77 -14.00
C GLY A 59 5.09 -2.68 -15.32
N PHE A 60 6.15 -3.45 -15.48
CA PHE A 60 6.92 -3.58 -16.71
C PHE A 60 6.52 -4.84 -17.50
N PRO A 61 6.72 -4.87 -18.83
CA PRO A 61 6.60 -6.11 -19.60
C PRO A 61 7.51 -7.20 -19.02
N GLY A 62 6.92 -8.37 -18.68
CA GLY A 62 7.64 -9.49 -18.06
C GLY A 62 7.72 -9.46 -16.53
N TRP A 63 6.90 -8.61 -15.88
CA TRP A 63 6.64 -8.55 -14.45
C TRP A 63 7.62 -7.75 -13.60
N GLY A 64 8.90 -7.90 -13.73
CA GLY A 64 9.88 -7.20 -12.90
C GLY A 64 10.52 -6.02 -13.60
N GLY A 65 10.82 -4.97 -12.87
CA GLY A 65 11.66 -3.87 -13.33
C GLY A 65 13.15 -4.21 -13.29
N SER A 66 13.97 -3.23 -13.61
CA SER A 66 15.43 -3.37 -13.59
C SER A 66 16.08 -2.69 -12.38
N TYR A 67 15.30 -2.22 -11.42
CA TYR A 67 15.82 -1.46 -10.27
C TYR A 67 14.99 -1.69 -9.01
N PHE A 68 15.58 -1.37 -7.87
CA PHE A 68 14.90 -1.27 -6.57
C PHE A 68 14.97 0.17 -6.07
N LYS A 69 13.84 0.66 -5.56
CA LYS A 69 13.72 1.95 -4.91
C LYS A 69 13.54 1.80 -3.41
N VAL A 70 13.80 2.87 -2.69
CA VAL A 70 13.45 2.98 -1.29
C VAL A 70 12.56 4.21 -1.07
N PHE A 71 11.55 4.03 -0.24
CA PHE A 71 10.68 5.10 0.23
C PHE A 71 10.81 5.25 1.74
N SER A 72 10.68 6.47 2.23
CA SER A 72 10.71 6.72 3.68
C SER A 72 9.48 7.48 4.17
N SER A 73 9.14 7.26 5.43
CA SER A 73 8.07 7.98 6.14
C SER A 73 8.42 8.22 7.60
N LYS A 74 7.96 9.34 8.15
CA LYS A 74 8.01 9.61 9.59
C LYS A 74 6.74 9.17 10.32
N ASN A 75 5.62 9.00 9.61
CA ASN A 75 4.29 8.87 10.20
C ASN A 75 3.44 7.74 9.60
N LEU A 76 4.01 6.94 8.69
CA LEU A 76 3.34 5.87 7.95
C LEU A 76 2.16 6.33 7.06
N LYS A 77 1.94 7.65 6.93
CA LYS A 77 0.84 8.23 6.15
C LYS A 77 1.34 8.88 4.86
N THR A 78 2.45 9.60 4.96
CA THR A 78 3.11 10.28 3.85
C THR A 78 4.43 9.61 3.57
N TRP A 79 4.63 9.19 2.34
CA TRP A 79 5.82 8.50 1.89
C TRP A 79 6.56 9.36 0.86
N LYS A 80 7.87 9.38 0.97
CA LYS A 80 8.76 10.07 0.05
C LYS A 80 9.62 9.04 -0.65
N GLU A 81 9.67 9.08 -1.97
CA GLU A 81 10.68 8.35 -2.74
C GLU A 81 12.04 8.98 -2.47
N GLU A 82 12.98 8.18 -2.00
CA GLU A 82 14.32 8.66 -1.68
C GLU A 82 15.27 8.49 -2.88
N THR A 83 15.49 7.25 -3.30
CA THR A 83 16.41 6.96 -4.41
C THR A 83 16.22 5.54 -4.94
N VAL A 84 16.82 5.29 -6.09
CA VAL A 84 17.13 3.95 -6.57
C VAL A 84 18.36 3.44 -5.82
N ILE A 85 18.23 2.33 -5.12
CA ILE A 85 19.29 1.75 -4.29
C ILE A 85 20.08 0.68 -5.01
N LEU A 86 19.47 0.05 -6.01
CA LEU A 86 20.10 -0.98 -6.83
C LEU A 86 19.51 -0.93 -8.24
N GLU A 87 20.39 -1.00 -9.25
CA GLU A 87 20.02 -1.05 -10.65
C GLU A 87 20.72 -2.24 -11.32
N MET A 88 19.92 -3.12 -11.92
CA MET A 88 20.43 -4.29 -12.63
C MET A 88 21.25 -3.87 -13.85
N GLY A 89 22.28 -4.64 -14.14
CA GLY A 89 23.24 -4.30 -15.23
C GLY A 89 24.24 -3.22 -14.87
N LYS A 90 23.90 -2.31 -13.95
CA LYS A 90 24.79 -1.23 -13.52
C LYS A 90 25.49 -1.56 -12.19
N ASN A 91 24.74 -1.88 -11.16
CA ASN A 91 25.28 -2.25 -9.85
C ASN A 91 25.51 -3.77 -9.75
N VAL A 92 24.79 -4.54 -10.55
CA VAL A 92 24.84 -6.00 -10.59
C VAL A 92 25.02 -6.43 -12.04
N SER A 93 26.26 -6.57 -12.48
CA SER A 93 26.61 -6.77 -13.89
C SER A 93 26.13 -8.11 -14.49
N TRP A 94 25.90 -9.11 -13.63
CA TRP A 94 25.42 -10.44 -14.04
C TRP A 94 23.88 -10.54 -14.13
N ALA A 95 23.13 -9.51 -13.73
CA ALA A 95 21.69 -9.48 -13.74
C ALA A 95 21.16 -8.30 -14.58
N ASN A 96 20.34 -8.58 -15.59
CA ASN A 96 19.89 -7.61 -16.57
C ASN A 96 18.40 -7.23 -16.45
N GLY A 97 17.70 -7.75 -15.43
CA GLY A 97 16.27 -7.46 -15.23
C GLY A 97 15.64 -8.37 -14.17
N ASN A 98 14.31 -8.33 -14.08
CA ASN A 98 13.52 -9.09 -13.11
C ASN A 98 13.91 -8.79 -11.66
N ALA A 99 14.03 -7.51 -11.33
CA ALA A 99 14.21 -7.02 -9.96
C ALA A 99 12.92 -7.23 -9.15
N CYS A 100 12.57 -8.50 -8.92
CA CYS A 100 11.45 -8.91 -8.08
C CYS A 100 11.96 -9.67 -6.87
N GLY A 101 11.33 -9.44 -5.71
CA GLY A 101 11.62 -10.15 -4.48
C GLY A 101 11.22 -11.63 -4.53
N CYS A 102 10.25 -11.96 -5.38
CA CYS A 102 9.83 -13.33 -5.68
C CYS A 102 10.08 -13.61 -7.16
N CYS A 103 11.24 -14.09 -7.51
CA CYS A 103 11.38 -14.76 -8.80
C CYS A 103 10.47 -16.00 -8.79
N PRO A 104 9.53 -16.15 -9.73
CA PRO A 104 8.83 -17.41 -9.86
C PRO A 104 9.92 -18.48 -10.10
N SER A 105 10.02 -19.40 -9.17
CA SER A 105 10.92 -20.58 -9.23
C SER A 105 10.47 -21.53 -10.34
N GLY A 106 10.54 -21.08 -11.59
CA GLY A 106 10.01 -21.79 -12.73
C GLY A 106 10.86 -21.79 -13.97
N ARG A 107 11.94 -20.99 -13.98
CA ARG A 107 12.90 -21.12 -15.05
C ARG A 107 14.10 -21.91 -14.55
N ARG A 108 14.05 -23.25 -14.75
CA ARG A 108 15.27 -24.07 -14.67
C ARG A 108 16.30 -23.43 -15.55
N SER A 109 17.49 -23.19 -14.99
CA SER A 109 18.66 -22.88 -15.79
C SER A 109 18.78 -23.96 -16.90
N PRO A 110 19.13 -23.59 -18.14
CA PRO A 110 19.31 -24.56 -19.22
C PRO A 110 20.35 -25.63 -18.91
N ASP A 111 21.14 -25.45 -17.89
CA ASP A 111 22.32 -26.22 -17.57
C ASP A 111 22.12 -27.27 -16.47
N GLY A 112 20.90 -27.50 -15.99
CA GLY A 112 20.58 -28.63 -15.12
C GLY A 112 21.25 -28.67 -13.75
N MET A 113 21.81 -27.55 -13.25
CA MET A 113 22.33 -27.45 -11.89
C MET A 113 21.17 -27.26 -10.90
N SER A 114 20.86 -28.34 -10.17
CA SER A 114 19.99 -28.37 -8.99
C SER A 114 20.71 -27.83 -7.77
#